data_e13f3ed9b07949afdb7db3d1ad934019
#
_entry.id   e13f3ed9b07949afdb7db3d1ad934019
#
_cell.length_a   1.000
_cell.length_b   1.000
_cell.length_c   1.000
_cell.angle_alpha   90.00
_cell.angle_beta   90.00
_cell.angle_gamma   90.00
#
_symmetry.space_group_name_H-M   'P 1'
#
loop_
_entity.id
_entity.type
_entity.pdbx_description
1 polymer ?
#
loop_
_entity_poly.entity_id
_entity_poly.type
_entity_poly.pdbx_seq_one_letter_code
_entity_poly.pdbx_strand_id
1 'polypeptide(L)'
;RFNHLIGSFRKLLDRYRDYRKKGRGFNQFCKIDGAFYTTEYTYNDKTKQWHPHIHIFALLTDWIDQEELAETWHEITLDSYVVDIRRVKKTKEHGYAKAVAEVCKYALKFSDLSLENTWEAFLTLKGKRLTGSFGSMYGVKIPEKLDDMPLDELPYMEMFYRFVFGERSYYDLSSTRHV
;
A
#
# COMPACT_ATOMS: atom_id res chain seq x y z
N ARG A 1 -9.74 -14.98 -1.42
CA ARG A 1 -8.44 -14.65 -0.78
C ARG A 1 -8.33 -13.17 -0.43
N PHE A 2 -8.58 -12.23 -1.35
CA PHE A 2 -8.45 -10.79 -1.07
C PHE A 2 -9.34 -10.31 0.09
N ASN A 3 -10.62 -10.65 0.09
CA ASN A 3 -11.54 -10.28 1.17
C ASN A 3 -11.15 -10.91 2.52
N HIS A 4 -10.59 -12.11 2.50
CA HIS A 4 -10.06 -12.77 3.68
C HIS A 4 -8.87 -11.98 4.25
N LEU A 5 -7.88 -11.62 3.43
CA LEU A 5 -6.75 -10.80 3.84
C LEU A 5 -7.20 -9.48 4.47
N ILE A 6 -8.09 -8.73 3.80
CA ILE A 6 -8.61 -7.44 4.31
C ILE A 6 -9.37 -7.62 5.62
N GLY A 7 -10.19 -8.68 5.74
CA GLY A 7 -10.92 -9.01 6.96
C GLY A 7 -9.97 -9.35 8.11
N SER A 8 -8.94 -10.14 7.85
CA SER A 8 -7.91 -10.51 8.83
C SER A 8 -7.09 -9.29 9.28
N PHE A 9 -6.71 -8.43 8.34
CA PHE A 9 -6.00 -7.21 8.69
C PHE A 9 -6.84 -6.24 9.53
N ARG A 10 -8.13 -6.14 9.24
CA ARG A 10 -9.06 -5.35 10.10
C ARG A 10 -9.10 -5.90 11.53
N LYS A 11 -9.18 -7.21 11.71
CA LYS A 11 -9.12 -7.83 13.03
C LYS A 11 -7.81 -7.51 13.77
N LEU A 12 -6.67 -7.53 13.07
CA LEU A 12 -5.38 -7.14 13.65
C LEU A 12 -5.37 -5.66 14.08
N LEU A 13 -5.90 -4.76 13.22
CA LEU A 13 -6.04 -3.34 13.55
C LEU A 13 -7.02 -3.11 14.73
N ASP A 14 -8.06 -3.91 14.86
CA ASP A 14 -8.99 -3.81 15.98
C ASP A 14 -8.32 -4.25 17.30
N ARG A 15 -7.51 -5.34 17.30
CA ARG A 15 -6.65 -5.74 18.43
C ARG A 15 -5.69 -4.61 18.81
N TYR A 16 -5.04 -3.96 17.84
CA TYR A 16 -4.16 -2.80 18.07
C TYR A 16 -4.91 -1.63 18.72
N ARG A 17 -6.08 -1.26 18.20
CA ARG A 17 -6.91 -0.17 18.74
C ARG A 17 -7.39 -0.46 20.16
N ASP A 18 -7.81 -1.70 20.42
CA ASP A 18 -8.23 -2.13 21.75
C ASP A 18 -7.08 -2.06 22.74
N TYR A 19 -5.87 -2.48 22.37
CA TYR A 19 -4.70 -2.32 23.21
C TYR A 19 -4.40 -0.84 23.50
N ARG A 20 -4.38 0.01 22.48
CA ARG A 20 -4.13 1.47 22.65
C ARG A 20 -5.17 2.15 23.55
N LYS A 21 -6.41 1.66 23.54
CA LYS A 21 -7.53 2.22 24.34
C LYS A 21 -7.62 1.65 25.75
N LYS A 22 -7.38 0.35 25.90
CA LYS A 22 -7.68 -0.39 27.14
C LYS A 22 -6.43 -0.90 27.87
N GLY A 23 -5.26 -0.90 27.25
CA GLY A 23 -4.00 -1.45 27.77
C GLY A 23 -4.00 -2.97 27.92
N ARG A 24 -4.90 -3.69 27.22
CA ARG A 24 -5.03 -5.15 27.32
C ARG A 24 -4.92 -5.81 25.95
N GLY A 25 -4.45 -7.06 25.91
CA GLY A 25 -4.32 -7.83 24.67
C GLY A 25 -3.11 -7.40 23.85
N PHE A 26 -1.97 -7.18 24.52
CA PHE A 26 -0.71 -6.88 23.85
C PHE A 26 -0.33 -7.99 22.87
N ASN A 27 0.15 -7.60 21.71
CA ASN A 27 0.84 -8.42 20.73
C ASN A 27 1.93 -7.58 20.05
N GLN A 28 2.81 -8.19 19.29
CA GLN A 28 3.96 -7.49 18.69
C GLN A 28 3.56 -6.34 17.76
N PHE A 29 2.40 -6.41 17.11
CA PHE A 29 1.87 -5.34 16.27
C PHE A 29 1.58 -4.05 17.07
N CYS A 30 1.36 -4.16 18.38
CA CYS A 30 1.12 -3.02 19.26
C CYS A 30 2.36 -2.13 19.50
N LYS A 31 3.56 -2.60 19.11
CA LYS A 31 4.79 -1.79 19.11
C LYS A 31 4.83 -0.76 17.98
N ILE A 32 3.88 -0.78 17.07
CA ILE A 32 3.76 0.23 16.02
C ILE A 32 3.17 1.51 16.66
N ASP A 33 3.91 2.61 16.56
CA ASP A 33 3.39 3.92 16.97
C ASP A 33 2.47 4.50 15.91
N GLY A 34 2.89 4.44 14.64
CA GLY A 34 2.09 4.85 13.51
C GLY A 34 2.55 4.20 12.23
N ALA A 35 1.63 4.02 11.30
CA ALA A 35 1.94 3.40 10.03
C ALA A 35 1.00 3.88 8.92
N PHE A 36 1.48 3.76 7.67
CA PHE A 36 0.60 3.69 6.52
C PHE A 36 0.80 2.36 5.80
N TYR A 37 -0.23 1.92 5.10
CA TYR A 37 -0.25 0.63 4.42
C TYR A 37 -0.88 0.72 3.04
N THR A 38 -0.47 -0.18 2.18
CA THR A 38 -1.05 -0.42 0.86
C THR A 38 -1.31 -1.90 0.67
N THR A 39 -2.45 -2.24 0.10
CA THR A 39 -2.76 -3.61 -0.29
C THR A 39 -2.40 -3.80 -1.75
N GLU A 40 -1.58 -4.80 -2.04
CA GLU A 40 -1.19 -5.21 -3.38
C GLU A 40 -1.91 -6.51 -3.76
N TYR A 41 -2.31 -6.65 -5.03
CA TYR A 41 -2.99 -7.82 -5.56
C TYR A 41 -2.25 -8.32 -6.79
N THR A 42 -1.38 -9.31 -6.62
CA THR A 42 -0.53 -9.86 -7.69
C THR A 42 -1.05 -11.20 -8.19
N TYR A 43 -0.87 -11.46 -9.48
CA TYR A 43 -1.19 -12.73 -10.10
C TYR A 43 0.08 -13.51 -10.42
N ASN A 44 0.09 -14.79 -10.10
CA ASN A 44 1.21 -15.68 -10.43
C ASN A 44 0.81 -16.58 -11.60
N ASP A 45 1.42 -16.34 -12.76
CA ASP A 45 1.13 -17.07 -13.99
C ASP A 45 1.47 -18.57 -13.93
N LYS A 46 2.46 -18.94 -13.12
CA LYS A 46 2.87 -20.34 -12.96
C LYS A 46 1.85 -21.14 -12.16
N THR A 47 1.37 -20.57 -11.06
CA THR A 47 0.40 -21.24 -10.17
C THR A 47 -1.04 -20.91 -10.55
N LYS A 48 -1.27 -19.96 -11.45
CA LYS A 48 -2.59 -19.44 -11.83
C LYS A 48 -3.40 -18.97 -10.62
N GLN A 49 -2.72 -18.32 -9.66
CA GLN A 49 -3.33 -17.89 -8.41
C GLN A 49 -3.03 -16.43 -8.10
N TRP A 50 -4.01 -15.79 -7.49
CA TRP A 50 -3.87 -14.46 -6.92
C TRP A 50 -3.20 -14.52 -5.54
N HIS A 51 -2.23 -13.62 -5.34
CA HIS A 51 -1.49 -13.45 -4.10
C HIS A 51 -1.69 -12.01 -3.59
N PRO A 52 -2.66 -11.79 -2.69
CA PRO A 52 -2.82 -10.50 -2.05
C PRO A 52 -1.77 -10.31 -0.95
N HIS A 53 -1.19 -9.10 -0.88
CA HIS A 53 -0.22 -8.70 0.13
C HIS A 53 -0.62 -7.39 0.78
N ILE A 54 -0.12 -7.13 1.99
CA ILE A 54 -0.20 -5.82 2.64
C ILE A 54 1.23 -5.36 2.90
N HIS A 55 1.58 -4.23 2.33
CA HIS A 55 2.83 -3.54 2.61
C HIS A 55 2.58 -2.47 3.66
N ILE A 56 3.39 -2.46 4.71
CA ILE A 56 3.25 -1.52 5.82
C ILE A 56 4.58 -0.80 6.00
N PHE A 57 4.55 0.53 5.98
CA PHE A 57 5.64 1.36 6.45
C PHE A 57 5.30 1.85 7.86
N ALA A 58 6.09 1.45 8.84
CA ALA A 58 5.77 1.66 10.25
C ALA A 58 6.87 2.40 11.00
N LEU A 59 6.44 3.30 11.88
CA LEU A 59 7.25 3.83 12.97
C LEU A 59 7.05 2.92 14.17
N LEU A 60 8.15 2.46 14.76
CA LEU A 60 8.13 1.51 15.87
C LEU A 60 8.60 2.18 17.15
N THR A 61 7.97 1.86 18.27
CA THR A 61 8.45 2.21 19.62
C THR A 61 9.55 1.25 20.08
N ASP A 62 9.52 0.01 19.59
CA ASP A 62 10.51 -1.03 19.87
C ASP A 62 10.52 -2.04 18.71
N TRP A 63 11.58 -2.85 18.60
CA TRP A 63 11.68 -3.84 17.56
C TRP A 63 10.60 -4.93 17.69
N ILE A 64 9.99 -5.28 16.59
CA ILE A 64 8.96 -6.31 16.52
C ILE A 64 9.64 -7.69 16.38
N ASP A 65 9.26 -8.63 17.22
CA ASP A 65 9.59 -10.03 17.01
C ASP A 65 8.75 -10.58 15.86
N GLN A 66 9.44 -11.06 14.81
CA GLN A 66 8.78 -11.52 13.59
C GLN A 66 8.05 -12.84 13.81
N GLU A 67 8.60 -13.75 14.62
CA GLU A 67 8.01 -15.06 14.86
C GLU A 67 6.72 -14.92 15.67
N GLU A 68 6.75 -14.16 16.77
CA GLU A 68 5.55 -13.89 17.58
C GLU A 68 4.48 -13.13 16.78
N LEU A 69 4.89 -12.22 15.88
CA LEU A 69 3.92 -11.56 15.01
C LEU A 69 3.32 -12.51 13.97
N ALA A 70 4.12 -13.43 13.44
CA ALA A 70 3.64 -14.47 12.52
C ALA A 70 2.63 -15.43 13.20
N GLU A 71 2.88 -15.78 14.47
CA GLU A 71 1.90 -16.55 15.27
C GLU A 71 0.60 -15.78 15.47
N THR A 72 0.68 -14.51 15.87
CA THR A 72 -0.50 -13.63 15.99
C THR A 72 -1.26 -13.53 14.66
N TRP A 73 -0.52 -13.42 13.56
CA TRP A 73 -1.11 -13.37 12.22
C TRP A 73 -1.80 -14.68 11.86
N HIS A 74 -1.17 -15.82 12.18
CA HIS A 74 -1.76 -17.13 11.95
C HIS A 74 -3.04 -17.35 12.77
N GLU A 75 -3.05 -16.94 14.04
CA GLU A 75 -4.28 -17.01 14.87
C GLU A 75 -5.46 -16.28 14.22
N ILE A 76 -5.21 -15.20 13.50
CA ILE A 76 -6.25 -14.38 12.86
C ILE A 76 -6.66 -14.96 11.50
N THR A 77 -5.68 -15.40 10.71
CA THR A 77 -5.89 -15.87 9.33
C THR A 77 -6.26 -17.34 9.26
N LEU A 78 -5.74 -18.16 10.18
CA LEU A 78 -5.84 -19.61 10.24
C LEU A 78 -5.12 -20.36 9.09
N ASP A 79 -4.56 -19.63 8.13
CA ASP A 79 -3.97 -20.19 6.90
C ASP A 79 -2.62 -19.57 6.50
N SER A 80 -2.12 -18.57 7.25
CA SER A 80 -0.88 -17.86 6.89
C SER A 80 -0.01 -17.55 8.10
N TYR A 81 1.29 -17.83 7.97
CA TYR A 81 2.38 -17.39 8.86
C TYR A 81 3.28 -16.36 8.18
N VAL A 82 2.95 -15.91 6.96
CA VAL A 82 3.86 -15.10 6.16
C VAL A 82 3.87 -13.67 6.66
N VAL A 83 4.92 -13.35 7.40
CA VAL A 83 5.27 -12.01 7.86
C VAL A 83 6.74 -11.76 7.54
N ASP A 84 7.08 -10.62 6.96
CA ASP A 84 8.45 -10.21 6.66
C ASP A 84 8.68 -8.80 7.18
N ILE A 85 9.65 -8.65 8.08
CA ILE A 85 9.97 -7.38 8.75
C ILE A 85 11.40 -6.97 8.38
N ARG A 86 11.53 -5.79 7.81
CA ARG A 86 12.83 -5.26 7.39
C ARG A 86 13.03 -3.85 7.91
N ARG A 87 14.24 -3.60 8.44
CA ARG A 87 14.62 -2.23 8.79
C ARG A 87 14.84 -1.41 7.53
N VAL A 88 14.14 -0.29 7.44
CA VAL A 88 14.35 0.69 6.38
C VAL A 88 15.69 1.41 6.62
N LYS A 89 16.57 1.37 5.62
CA LYS A 89 17.85 2.09 5.65
C LYS A 89 17.68 3.46 5.00
N LYS A 90 18.13 4.49 5.71
CA LYS A 90 18.22 5.85 5.15
C LYS A 90 19.28 5.88 4.05
N THR A 91 18.92 6.29 2.85
CA THR A 91 19.89 6.54 1.78
C THR A 91 20.44 7.96 1.87
N LYS A 92 21.68 8.19 1.41
CA LYS A 92 22.29 9.52 1.45
C LYS A 92 21.54 10.51 0.56
N GLU A 93 21.07 10.06 -0.60
CA GLU A 93 20.44 10.92 -1.62
C GLU A 93 18.97 11.18 -1.37
N HIS A 94 18.20 10.17 -0.90
CA HIS A 94 16.74 10.23 -0.83
C HIS A 94 16.17 9.98 0.56
N GLY A 95 17.01 9.87 1.60
CA GLY A 95 16.52 9.60 2.94
C GLY A 95 15.69 8.30 2.99
N TYR A 96 14.46 8.39 3.45
CA TYR A 96 13.49 7.29 3.50
C TYR A 96 12.53 7.27 2.31
N ALA A 97 12.61 8.25 1.39
CA ALA A 97 11.63 8.43 0.31
C ALA A 97 11.52 7.18 -0.58
N LYS A 98 12.65 6.49 -0.86
CA LYS A 98 12.64 5.25 -1.64
C LYS A 98 11.80 4.16 -0.99
N ALA A 99 11.89 4.00 0.34
CA ALA A 99 11.12 2.98 1.06
C ALA A 99 9.64 3.34 1.11
N VAL A 100 9.33 4.62 1.28
CA VAL A 100 7.95 5.11 1.20
C VAL A 100 7.36 4.87 -0.18
N ALA A 101 8.11 5.22 -1.24
CA ALA A 101 7.70 4.97 -2.62
C ALA A 101 7.46 3.48 -2.90
N GLU A 102 8.27 2.59 -2.31
CA GLU A 102 8.10 1.14 -2.45
C GLU A 102 6.76 0.66 -1.87
N VAL A 103 6.36 1.18 -0.72
CA VAL A 103 5.06 0.85 -0.10
C VAL A 103 3.90 1.50 -0.85
N CYS A 104 4.12 2.68 -1.44
CA CYS A 104 3.11 3.40 -2.23
C CYS A 104 2.96 2.89 -3.67
N LYS A 105 3.71 1.85 -4.07
CA LYS A 105 3.55 1.25 -5.40
C LYS A 105 2.12 0.83 -5.67
N TYR A 106 1.79 0.76 -6.94
CA TYR A 106 0.44 0.45 -7.41
C TYR A 106 -0.08 -0.84 -6.77
N ALA A 107 -1.33 -0.80 -6.31
CA ALA A 107 -2.04 -1.95 -5.77
C ALA A 107 -2.19 -3.09 -6.80
N LEU A 108 -1.98 -2.81 -8.08
CA LEU A 108 -2.07 -3.75 -9.18
C LEU A 108 -1.17 -3.30 -10.34
N LYS A 109 -0.39 -4.23 -10.91
CA LYS A 109 0.36 -4.02 -12.14
C LYS A 109 -0.47 -4.54 -13.33
N PHE A 110 -1.21 -3.64 -13.95
CA PHE A 110 -2.07 -4.00 -15.10
C PHE A 110 -1.29 -4.44 -16.34
N SER A 111 -0.06 -3.94 -16.52
CA SER A 111 0.78 -4.25 -17.69
C SER A 111 1.10 -5.73 -17.85
N ASP A 112 1.08 -6.48 -16.77
CA ASP A 112 1.54 -7.87 -16.73
C ASP A 112 0.36 -8.86 -16.70
N LEU A 113 -0.88 -8.37 -16.85
CA LEU A 113 -2.10 -9.17 -16.75
C LEU A 113 -2.76 -9.39 -18.12
N SER A 114 -3.35 -10.57 -18.30
CA SER A 114 -4.29 -10.79 -19.41
C SER A 114 -5.55 -9.93 -19.22
N LEU A 115 -6.32 -9.74 -20.29
CA LEU A 115 -7.57 -8.98 -20.24
C LEU A 115 -8.56 -9.57 -19.22
N GLU A 116 -8.66 -10.89 -19.17
CA GLU A 116 -9.53 -11.60 -18.22
C GLU A 116 -9.11 -11.38 -16.77
N ASN A 117 -7.81 -11.52 -16.47
CA ASN A 117 -7.27 -11.26 -15.15
C ASN A 117 -7.41 -9.79 -14.75
N THR A 118 -7.23 -8.86 -15.69
CA THR A 118 -7.46 -7.43 -15.46
C THR A 118 -8.91 -7.17 -15.06
N TRP A 119 -9.87 -7.80 -15.73
CA TRP A 119 -11.29 -7.65 -15.41
C TRP A 119 -11.64 -8.26 -14.06
N GLU A 120 -11.13 -9.45 -13.76
CA GLU A 120 -11.31 -10.10 -12.44
C GLU A 120 -10.73 -9.23 -11.31
N ALA A 121 -9.52 -8.69 -11.49
CA ALA A 121 -8.90 -7.78 -10.53
C ALA A 121 -9.73 -6.51 -10.33
N PHE A 122 -10.20 -5.89 -11.41
CA PHE A 122 -11.06 -4.72 -11.36
C PHE A 122 -12.33 -4.98 -10.53
N LEU A 123 -13.03 -6.07 -10.80
CA LEU A 123 -14.24 -6.45 -10.05
C LEU A 123 -13.94 -6.73 -8.56
N THR A 124 -12.80 -7.38 -8.29
CA THR A 124 -12.38 -7.69 -6.92
C THR A 124 -12.03 -6.44 -6.12
N LEU A 125 -11.37 -5.46 -6.74
CA LEU A 125 -10.86 -4.26 -6.08
C LEU A 125 -11.87 -3.10 -6.08
N LYS A 126 -12.87 -3.13 -6.96
CA LYS A 126 -13.88 -2.08 -7.06
C LYS A 126 -14.52 -1.75 -5.71
N GLY A 127 -14.49 -0.47 -5.32
CA GLY A 127 -15.04 0.01 -4.06
C GLY A 127 -14.28 -0.41 -2.80
N LYS A 128 -13.10 -1.02 -2.93
CA LYS A 128 -12.24 -1.38 -1.79
C LYS A 128 -11.26 -0.27 -1.47
N ARG A 129 -11.05 -0.05 -0.18
CA ARG A 129 -9.99 0.82 0.28
C ARG A 129 -8.68 0.05 0.29
N LEU A 130 -7.76 0.41 -0.60
CA LEU A 130 -6.49 -0.29 -0.79
C LEU A 130 -5.35 0.30 0.04
N THR A 131 -5.50 1.54 0.49
CA THR A 131 -4.49 2.27 1.27
C THR A 131 -5.10 2.84 2.54
N GLY A 132 -4.27 3.06 3.54
CA GLY A 132 -4.69 3.72 4.77
C GLY A 132 -3.54 3.99 5.72
N SER A 133 -3.86 4.67 6.81
CA SER A 133 -2.92 4.96 7.89
C SER A 133 -3.57 4.75 9.26
N PHE A 134 -2.74 4.55 10.28
CA PHE A 134 -3.19 4.42 11.66
C PHE A 134 -2.10 4.89 12.65
N GLY A 135 -2.48 5.01 13.92
CA GLY A 135 -1.59 5.52 14.97
C GLY A 135 -1.20 6.97 14.74
N SER A 136 0.04 7.34 15.03
CA SER A 136 0.56 8.70 14.87
C SER A 136 0.58 9.20 13.42
N MET A 137 0.47 8.30 12.44
CA MET A 137 0.36 8.65 11.01
C MET A 137 -1.09 8.86 10.54
N TYR A 138 -2.09 8.67 11.42
CA TYR A 138 -3.47 8.92 11.04
C TYR A 138 -3.79 10.42 11.03
N GLY A 139 -4.37 10.90 9.93
CA GLY A 139 -4.80 12.30 9.81
C GLY A 139 -3.66 13.32 9.75
N VAL A 140 -2.43 12.90 9.47
CA VAL A 140 -1.31 13.81 9.23
C VAL A 140 -1.65 14.71 8.05
N LYS A 141 -1.73 16.01 8.31
CA LYS A 141 -1.93 17.01 7.25
C LYS A 141 -0.61 17.27 6.53
N ILE A 142 -0.67 17.30 5.21
CA ILE A 142 0.46 17.76 4.39
C ILE A 142 0.64 19.25 4.71
N PRO A 143 1.86 19.72 5.05
CA PRO A 143 2.09 21.15 5.24
C PRO A 143 1.73 21.93 3.97
N GLU A 144 1.00 23.04 4.11
CA GLU A 144 0.59 23.89 2.98
C GLU A 144 1.77 24.32 2.10
N LYS A 145 2.97 24.45 2.68
CA LYS A 145 4.21 24.76 1.94
C LYS A 145 4.63 23.72 0.90
N LEU A 146 4.09 22.50 0.94
CA LEU A 146 4.34 21.49 -0.11
C LEU A 146 3.39 21.64 -1.30
N ASP A 147 2.24 22.30 -1.10
CA ASP A 147 1.31 22.63 -2.19
C ASP A 147 1.80 23.85 -3.01
N ASP A 148 2.68 24.68 -2.41
CA ASP A 148 3.18 25.92 -3.00
C ASP A 148 4.56 25.79 -3.68
N MET A 149 5.14 24.58 -3.79
CA MET A 149 6.31 24.43 -4.64
C MET A 149 5.86 24.63 -6.09
N PRO A 150 6.38 25.68 -6.79
CA PRO A 150 6.06 25.86 -8.20
C PRO A 150 6.39 24.56 -8.93
N LEU A 151 5.42 24.02 -9.64
CA LEU A 151 5.62 22.82 -10.48
C LEU A 151 6.80 23.00 -11.44
N ASP A 152 7.13 24.24 -11.76
CA ASP A 152 8.22 24.67 -12.65
C ASP A 152 9.63 24.34 -12.11
N GLU A 153 9.77 24.05 -10.80
CA GLU A 153 11.07 23.67 -10.19
C GLU A 153 11.31 22.16 -10.16
N LEU A 154 10.32 21.35 -10.56
CA LEU A 154 10.47 19.91 -10.63
C LEU A 154 10.86 19.49 -12.05
N PRO A 155 11.87 18.61 -12.21
CA PRO A 155 12.21 18.07 -13.53
C PRO A 155 11.14 17.07 -13.97
N TYR A 156 10.06 17.55 -14.52
CA TYR A 156 8.99 16.72 -15.08
C TYR A 156 8.67 17.14 -16.51
N MET A 157 8.03 16.23 -17.20
CA MET A 157 7.55 16.44 -18.57
C MET A 157 6.03 16.52 -18.52
N GLU A 158 5.49 17.66 -18.94
CA GLU A 158 4.04 17.78 -19.13
C GLU A 158 3.61 17.04 -20.40
N MET A 159 2.66 16.14 -20.26
CA MET A 159 2.06 15.42 -21.37
C MET A 159 0.57 15.76 -21.46
N PHE A 160 0.16 16.33 -22.57
CA PHE A 160 -1.23 16.70 -22.84
C PHE A 160 -1.89 15.62 -23.69
N TYR A 161 -2.92 15.02 -23.17
CA TYR A 161 -3.71 14.01 -23.87
C TYR A 161 -5.07 14.59 -24.23
N ARG A 162 -5.48 14.37 -25.47
CA ARG A 162 -6.83 14.67 -25.94
C ARG A 162 -7.60 13.38 -26.12
N PHE A 163 -8.81 13.32 -25.55
CA PHE A 163 -9.70 12.20 -25.79
C PHE A 163 -10.26 12.27 -27.22
N VAL A 164 -10.08 11.22 -27.98
CA VAL A 164 -10.56 11.11 -29.36
C VAL A 164 -11.73 10.15 -29.39
N PHE A 165 -12.90 10.65 -29.84
CA PHE A 165 -14.08 9.84 -30.11
C PHE A 165 -13.94 9.17 -31.48
N GLY A 166 -14.08 7.84 -31.53
CA GLY A 166 -14.03 7.06 -32.75
C GLY A 166 -14.61 5.67 -32.51
N GLU A 167 -14.43 4.75 -33.43
CA GLU A 167 -14.84 3.35 -33.28
C GLU A 167 -14.20 2.68 -32.04
N ARG A 168 -13.04 3.19 -31.62
CA ARG A 168 -12.38 2.87 -30.35
C ARG A 168 -11.99 4.18 -29.67
N SER A 169 -12.64 4.50 -28.55
CA SER A 169 -12.31 5.67 -27.75
C SER A 169 -10.93 5.49 -27.09
N TYR A 170 -10.02 6.41 -27.31
CA TYR A 170 -8.67 6.41 -26.73
C TYR A 170 -8.18 7.85 -26.46
N TYR A 171 -7.15 7.96 -25.65
CA TYR A 171 -6.43 9.22 -25.42
C TYR A 171 -5.25 9.32 -26.38
N ASP A 172 -5.19 10.40 -27.12
CA ASP A 172 -4.08 10.71 -28.01
C ASP A 172 -3.18 11.78 -27.39
N LEU A 173 -1.86 11.59 -27.47
CA LEU A 173 -0.89 12.56 -26.98
C LEU A 173 -0.90 13.77 -27.90
N SER A 174 -1.43 14.89 -27.42
CA SER A 174 -1.55 16.12 -28.24
C SER A 174 -0.29 16.98 -28.23
N SER A 175 0.46 16.98 -27.12
CA SER A 175 1.74 17.71 -27.03
C SER A 175 2.55 17.23 -25.82
N THR A 176 3.86 17.46 -25.88
CA THR A 176 4.80 17.30 -24.76
C THR A 176 5.56 18.61 -24.59
N ARG A 177 5.75 19.04 -23.34
CA ARG A 177 6.60 20.16 -23.01
C ARG A 177 7.65 19.66 -21.99
N HIS A 178 8.93 19.86 -22.33
CA HIS A 178 10.02 19.71 -21.35
C HIS A 178 10.13 21.02 -20.59
N VAL A 179 10.02 20.97 -19.29
CA VAL A 179 10.20 22.09 -18.37
C VAL A 179 11.54 21.93 -17.66
#